data_2d6f781ce62b34b391d345953bc0696c
#
_entry.id   2d6f781ce62b34b391d345953bc0696c
#
_cell.length_a   1.000
_cell.length_b   1.000
_cell.length_c   1.000
_cell.angle_alpha   90.00
_cell.angle_beta   90.00
_cell.angle_gamma   90.00
#
_symmetry.space_group_name_H-M   'P 1'
#
loop_
_entity.id
_entity.type
_entity.pdbx_description
1 polymer ?
#
loop_
_entity_poly.entity_id
_entity_poly.type
_entity_poly.pdbx_seq_one_letter_code
_entity_poly.pdbx_strand_id
1 'polypeptide(L)'
;MNNKIIIINGPNINLLGEREQSQYGSVTFDELKQNCQKKCKELNLELEFIQSNIEGELVNIIQNSRKKFDGIIINAAAFTHTSVAIRDALDIFKKPIIELHISNIYKREEFRKKSLISDIVTGGIFGLGSDGSVSYTHLTLPTTLQV
;
A
#
# COMPACT_ATOMS: atom_id res chain seq x y z
N MET A 1 -22.47 4.83 5.75
CA MET A 1 -21.48 3.97 5.10
C MET A 1 -20.23 3.89 5.94
N ASN A 2 -19.85 2.69 6.31
CA ASN A 2 -18.60 2.50 7.02
C ASN A 2 -17.47 2.48 5.99
N ASN A 3 -16.65 3.53 6.00
CA ASN A 3 -15.46 3.56 5.15
C ASN A 3 -14.36 2.75 5.82
N LYS A 4 -14.11 1.56 5.27
CA LYS A 4 -13.08 0.64 5.76
C LYS A 4 -12.00 0.51 4.70
N ILE A 5 -10.78 0.75 5.10
CA ILE A 5 -9.64 0.56 4.20
C ILE A 5 -8.61 -0.39 4.82
N ILE A 6 -7.87 -1.04 3.96
CA ILE A 6 -6.74 -1.87 4.36
C ILE A 6 -5.47 -1.35 3.72
N ILE A 7 -4.42 -1.22 4.53
CA ILE A 7 -3.07 -0.94 4.05
C ILE A 7 -2.29 -2.24 4.10
N ILE A 8 -1.85 -2.69 2.93
CA ILE A 8 -1.14 -3.96 2.76
C ILE A 8 0.33 -3.65 2.45
N ASN A 9 1.22 -4.18 3.26
CA ASN A 9 2.66 -3.98 3.12
C ASN A 9 3.35 -5.30 2.80
N GLY A 10 4.17 -5.29 1.77
CA GLY A 10 4.90 -6.46 1.29
C GLY A 10 6.21 -6.72 2.02
N PRO A 11 7.10 -7.53 1.38
CA PRO A 11 8.30 -8.03 2.03
C PRO A 11 9.24 -6.92 2.45
N ASN A 12 9.85 -7.12 3.59
CA ASN A 12 10.88 -6.26 4.20
C ASN A 12 10.37 -4.91 4.71
N ILE A 13 9.09 -4.58 4.56
CA ILE A 13 8.55 -3.33 5.10
C ILE A 13 8.57 -3.35 6.64
N ASN A 14 8.47 -4.53 7.25
CA ASN A 14 8.60 -4.70 8.69
C ASN A 14 9.97 -4.26 9.24
N LEU A 15 10.98 -4.10 8.38
CA LEU A 15 12.32 -3.66 8.75
C LEU A 15 12.56 -2.17 8.49
N LEU A 16 11.52 -1.39 8.26
CA LEU A 16 11.66 0.07 8.14
C LEU A 16 12.33 0.64 9.39
N GLY A 17 13.23 1.60 9.17
CA GLY A 17 14.06 2.16 10.24
C GLY A 17 15.39 1.43 10.41
N GLU A 18 15.47 0.15 10.00
CA GLU A 18 16.68 -0.67 10.05
C GLU A 18 17.34 -0.84 8.68
N ARG A 19 16.62 -0.52 7.59
CA ARG A 19 17.11 -0.59 6.21
C ARG A 19 17.81 0.70 5.79
N GLU A 20 18.23 0.78 4.52
CA GLU A 20 18.89 1.95 3.94
C GLU A 20 18.04 3.22 4.16
N GLN A 21 18.40 4.01 5.15
CA GLN A 21 17.63 5.18 5.52
C GLN A 21 17.60 6.24 4.43
N SER A 22 18.60 6.27 3.55
CA SER A 22 18.63 7.17 2.40
C SER A 22 17.51 6.89 1.40
N GLN A 23 17.04 5.63 1.34
CA GLN A 23 15.95 5.21 0.45
C GLN A 23 14.59 5.22 1.12
N TYR A 24 14.54 4.83 2.40
CA TYR A 24 13.28 4.53 3.08
C TYR A 24 13.00 5.44 4.28
N GLY A 25 13.95 6.33 4.63
CA GLY A 25 13.83 7.19 5.81
C GLY A 25 14.13 6.48 7.12
N SER A 26 14.01 7.21 8.22
CA SER A 26 14.32 6.71 9.57
C SER A 26 13.09 6.25 10.35
N VAL A 27 11.90 6.44 9.82
CA VAL A 27 10.65 6.05 10.48
C VAL A 27 10.58 4.52 10.56
N THR A 28 10.25 4.00 11.74
CA THR A 28 10.08 2.57 11.94
C THR A 28 8.73 2.10 11.42
N PHE A 29 8.59 0.78 11.25
CA PHE A 29 7.31 0.17 10.86
C PHE A 29 6.20 0.51 11.86
N ASP A 30 6.50 0.43 13.17
CA ASP A 30 5.51 0.73 14.20
C ASP A 30 5.08 2.19 14.18
N GLU A 31 6.03 3.11 13.97
CA GLU A 31 5.71 4.53 13.84
C GLU A 31 4.83 4.79 12.61
N LEU A 32 5.15 4.15 11.49
CA LEU A 32 4.34 4.25 10.27
C LEU A 32 2.91 3.78 10.53
N LYS A 33 2.77 2.63 11.17
CA LYS A 33 1.46 2.07 11.53
C LYS A 33 0.67 3.03 12.40
N GLN A 34 1.29 3.57 13.45
CA GLN A 34 0.65 4.52 14.36
C GLN A 34 0.22 5.80 13.63
N ASN A 35 1.06 6.31 12.75
CA ASN A 35 0.75 7.52 11.97
C ASN A 35 -0.46 7.29 11.06
N CYS A 36 -0.51 6.15 10.40
CA CYS A 36 -1.64 5.79 9.55
C CYS A 36 -2.92 5.59 10.35
N GLN A 37 -2.83 4.94 11.51
CA GLN A 37 -3.98 4.74 12.39
C GLN A 37 -4.55 6.07 12.89
N LYS A 38 -3.65 6.99 13.30
CA LYS A 38 -4.05 8.31 13.77
C LYS A 38 -4.78 9.08 12.66
N LYS A 39 -4.22 9.05 11.44
CA LYS A 39 -4.82 9.76 10.31
C LYS A 39 -6.19 9.20 9.95
N CYS A 40 -6.31 7.89 9.92
CA CYS A 40 -7.60 7.25 9.64
C CYS A 40 -8.64 7.61 10.69
N LYS A 41 -8.25 7.67 11.96
CA LYS A 41 -9.15 8.08 13.03
C LYS A 41 -9.63 9.51 12.84
N GLU A 42 -8.73 10.43 12.48
CA GLU A 42 -9.10 11.82 12.17
C GLU A 42 -10.11 11.93 11.02
N LEU A 43 -10.03 11.01 10.05
CA LEU A 43 -10.90 10.99 8.87
C LEU A 43 -12.13 10.09 9.05
N ASN A 44 -12.35 9.54 10.23
CA ASN A 44 -13.45 8.60 10.50
C ASN A 44 -13.41 7.35 9.60
N LEU A 45 -12.20 6.85 9.33
CA LEU A 45 -11.99 5.61 8.59
C LEU A 45 -11.62 4.48 9.53
N GLU A 46 -12.15 3.30 9.28
CA GLU A 46 -11.65 2.09 9.91
C GLU A 46 -10.46 1.59 9.10
N LEU A 47 -9.36 1.30 9.78
CA LEU A 47 -8.11 0.85 9.15
C LEU A 47 -7.71 -0.52 9.66
N GLU A 48 -7.39 -1.42 8.73
CA GLU A 48 -6.57 -2.59 9.01
C GLU A 48 -5.21 -2.37 8.36
N PHE A 49 -4.13 -2.55 9.14
CA PHE A 49 -2.76 -2.32 8.69
C PHE A 49 -1.99 -3.61 8.87
N ILE A 50 -1.57 -4.20 7.74
CA ILE A 50 -0.94 -5.52 7.76
C ILE A 50 0.37 -5.50 6.99
N GLN A 51 1.19 -6.53 7.25
CA GLN A 51 2.46 -6.75 6.54
C GLN A 51 2.69 -8.26 6.42
N SER A 52 3.24 -8.69 5.29
CA SER A 52 3.69 -10.06 5.12
C SER A 52 4.84 -10.14 4.13
N ASN A 53 5.76 -11.06 4.38
CA ASN A 53 6.84 -11.41 3.46
C ASN A 53 6.42 -12.54 2.50
N ILE A 54 5.23 -13.10 2.67
CA ILE A 54 4.79 -14.31 1.98
C ILE A 54 3.81 -13.95 0.88
N GLU A 55 4.17 -14.21 -0.36
CA GLU A 55 3.36 -13.86 -1.52
C GLU A 55 1.96 -14.44 -1.46
N GLY A 56 1.84 -15.73 -1.17
CA GLY A 56 0.53 -16.39 -1.09
C GLY A 56 -0.35 -15.86 0.02
N GLU A 57 0.24 -15.46 1.14
CA GLU A 57 -0.50 -14.81 2.22
C GLU A 57 -1.06 -13.46 1.77
N LEU A 58 -0.27 -12.67 1.03
CA LEU A 58 -0.74 -11.40 0.47
C LEU A 58 -1.88 -11.60 -0.51
N VAL A 59 -1.81 -12.63 -1.35
CA VAL A 59 -2.90 -12.99 -2.27
C VAL A 59 -4.18 -13.30 -1.49
N ASN A 60 -4.09 -14.09 -0.43
CA ASN A 60 -5.24 -14.43 0.41
C ASN A 60 -5.85 -13.20 1.07
N ILE A 61 -5.02 -12.30 1.56
CA ILE A 61 -5.48 -11.05 2.17
C ILE A 61 -6.24 -10.20 1.16
N ILE A 62 -5.71 -10.06 -0.06
CA ILE A 62 -6.38 -9.29 -1.13
C ILE A 62 -7.72 -9.92 -1.48
N GLN A 63 -7.78 -11.24 -1.63
CA GLN A 63 -9.02 -11.95 -1.91
C GLN A 63 -10.07 -11.70 -0.83
N ASN A 64 -9.66 -11.81 0.44
CA ASN A 64 -10.56 -11.62 1.58
C ASN A 64 -11.03 -10.17 1.72
N SER A 65 -10.26 -9.22 1.18
CA SER A 65 -10.59 -7.79 1.26
C SER A 65 -11.81 -7.40 0.42
N ARG A 66 -12.17 -8.19 -0.57
CA ARG A 66 -13.27 -7.88 -1.49
C ARG A 66 -14.60 -7.61 -0.80
N LYS A 67 -14.87 -8.29 0.31
CA LYS A 67 -16.14 -8.17 1.04
C LYS A 67 -16.04 -7.30 2.29
N LYS A 68 -14.80 -7.00 2.73
CA LYS A 68 -14.57 -6.31 4.00
C LYS A 68 -14.21 -4.85 3.85
N PHE A 69 -13.56 -4.48 2.77
CA PHE A 69 -12.96 -3.15 2.63
C PHE A 69 -13.48 -2.43 1.40
N ASP A 70 -13.52 -1.11 1.52
CA ASP A 70 -13.95 -0.20 0.44
C ASP A 70 -12.79 0.26 -0.42
N GLY A 71 -11.56 0.07 0.04
CA GLY A 71 -10.37 0.43 -0.70
C GLY A 71 -9.13 -0.27 -0.16
N ILE A 72 -8.14 -0.41 -1.02
CA ILE A 72 -6.83 -0.98 -0.69
C ILE A 72 -5.76 0.07 -0.97
N ILE A 73 -4.84 0.24 -0.02
CA ILE A 73 -3.56 0.91 -0.25
C ILE A 73 -2.51 -0.19 -0.17
N ILE A 74 -1.74 -0.38 -1.24
CA ILE A 74 -0.77 -1.46 -1.28
C ILE A 74 0.64 -0.97 -1.58
N ASN A 75 1.56 -1.34 -0.70
CA ASN A 75 2.99 -1.29 -0.95
C ASN A 75 3.47 -2.72 -1.09
N ALA A 76 3.42 -3.26 -2.31
CA ALA A 76 3.79 -4.65 -2.55
C ALA A 76 5.32 -4.85 -2.50
N ALA A 77 6.09 -3.80 -2.33
CA ALA A 77 7.54 -3.83 -2.24
C ALA A 77 8.13 -4.56 -3.45
N ALA A 78 9.06 -5.50 -3.25
CA ALA A 78 9.69 -6.20 -4.36
C ALA A 78 8.70 -6.97 -5.23
N PHE A 79 7.59 -7.45 -4.68
CA PHE A 79 6.59 -8.18 -5.47
C PHE A 79 5.89 -7.31 -6.52
N THR A 80 5.97 -5.99 -6.41
CA THR A 80 5.50 -5.06 -7.45
C THR A 80 6.12 -5.39 -8.82
N HIS A 81 7.35 -5.86 -8.81
CA HIS A 81 8.14 -6.06 -10.02
C HIS A 81 8.17 -7.51 -10.50
N THR A 82 7.61 -8.44 -9.72
CA THR A 82 7.75 -9.87 -9.97
C THR A 82 6.46 -10.68 -9.90
N SER A 83 5.44 -10.19 -9.16
CA SER A 83 4.29 -11.04 -8.84
C SER A 83 3.10 -10.81 -9.76
N VAL A 84 2.93 -11.68 -10.72
CA VAL A 84 1.69 -11.77 -11.50
C VAL A 84 0.54 -12.22 -10.59
N ALA A 85 0.81 -13.07 -9.60
CA ALA A 85 -0.21 -13.56 -8.68
C ALA A 85 -0.87 -12.42 -7.88
N ILE A 86 -0.08 -11.48 -7.38
CA ILE A 86 -0.61 -10.30 -6.69
C ILE A 86 -1.38 -9.41 -7.67
N ARG A 87 -0.86 -9.20 -8.88
CA ARG A 87 -1.56 -8.44 -9.92
C ARG A 87 -2.95 -9.02 -10.17
N ASP A 88 -3.04 -10.32 -10.35
CA ASP A 88 -4.31 -10.98 -10.64
C ASP A 88 -5.30 -10.87 -9.48
N ALA A 89 -4.82 -11.00 -8.25
CA ALA A 89 -5.65 -10.83 -7.07
C ALA A 89 -6.21 -9.40 -6.97
N LEU A 90 -5.37 -8.39 -7.21
CA LEU A 90 -5.80 -6.99 -7.22
C LEU A 90 -6.82 -6.71 -8.31
N ASP A 91 -6.65 -7.31 -9.48
CA ASP A 91 -7.56 -7.11 -10.60
C ASP A 91 -8.98 -7.59 -10.30
N ILE A 92 -9.12 -8.55 -9.40
CA ILE A 92 -10.44 -9.06 -8.97
C ILE A 92 -11.13 -8.14 -7.96
N PHE A 93 -10.40 -7.26 -7.29
CA PHE A 93 -10.93 -6.45 -6.18
C PHE A 93 -12.04 -5.47 -6.60
N LYS A 94 -11.94 -4.85 -7.77
CA LYS A 94 -12.98 -3.99 -8.39
C LYS A 94 -13.39 -2.74 -7.61
N LYS A 95 -12.64 -2.34 -6.61
CA LYS A 95 -12.82 -1.08 -5.87
C LYS A 95 -11.52 -0.29 -5.91
N PRO A 96 -11.46 0.95 -5.41
CA PRO A 96 -10.24 1.75 -5.49
C PRO A 96 -9.04 1.07 -4.87
N ILE A 97 -7.93 1.09 -5.61
CA ILE A 97 -6.63 0.58 -5.17
C ILE A 97 -5.60 1.67 -5.42
N ILE A 98 -4.83 2.00 -4.41
CA ILE A 98 -3.72 2.96 -4.54
C ILE A 98 -2.40 2.21 -4.36
N GLU A 99 -1.54 2.32 -5.35
CA GLU A 99 -0.19 1.77 -5.28
C GLU A 99 0.74 2.75 -4.56
N LEU A 100 1.50 2.25 -3.59
CA LEU A 100 2.42 3.05 -2.80
C LEU A 100 3.84 2.51 -2.89
N HIS A 101 4.80 3.43 -3.05
CA HIS A 101 6.21 3.15 -2.88
C HIS A 101 6.84 4.25 -2.04
N ILE A 102 7.48 3.88 -0.94
CA ILE A 102 8.16 4.82 -0.04
C ILE A 102 9.35 5.44 -0.75
N SER A 103 10.15 4.62 -1.42
CA SER A 103 11.27 5.09 -2.24
C SER A 103 10.79 5.54 -3.62
N ASN A 104 11.58 6.40 -4.27
CA ASN A 104 11.33 6.71 -5.67
C ASN A 104 11.93 5.60 -6.55
N ILE A 105 11.10 4.64 -6.96
CA ILE A 105 11.52 3.47 -7.72
C ILE A 105 12.15 3.84 -9.08
N TYR A 106 11.82 5.02 -9.61
CA TYR A 106 12.35 5.49 -10.90
C TYR A 106 13.79 5.99 -10.80
N LYS A 107 14.30 6.19 -9.57
CA LYS A 107 15.70 6.57 -9.32
C LYS A 107 16.57 5.39 -8.88
N ARG A 108 16.02 4.19 -8.91
CA ARG A 108 16.69 2.97 -8.46
C ARG A 108 17.06 2.08 -9.66
N GLU A 109 17.33 0.80 -9.41
CA GLU A 109 17.72 -0.16 -10.46
C GLU A 109 16.64 -0.25 -11.55
N GLU A 110 17.06 -0.54 -12.77
CA GLU A 110 16.17 -0.55 -13.94
C GLU A 110 14.95 -1.46 -13.75
N PHE A 111 15.15 -2.65 -13.11
CA PHE A 111 14.04 -3.58 -12.90
C PHE A 111 12.95 -3.03 -11.96
N ARG A 112 13.25 -1.99 -11.15
CA ARG A 112 12.26 -1.37 -10.26
C ARG A 112 11.39 -0.34 -10.96
N LYS A 113 11.75 0.05 -12.18
CA LYS A 113 10.97 1.03 -12.95
C LYS A 113 9.71 0.44 -13.54
N LYS A 114 9.64 -0.89 -13.66
CA LYS A 114 8.47 -1.57 -14.19
C LYS A 114 7.63 -2.13 -13.06
N SER A 115 6.40 -1.64 -12.96
CA SER A 115 5.40 -2.17 -12.04
C SER A 115 4.45 -3.09 -12.77
N LEU A 116 4.19 -4.25 -12.20
CA LEU A 116 3.20 -5.19 -12.75
C LEU A 116 1.78 -4.85 -12.32
N ILE A 117 1.59 -3.82 -11.49
CA ILE A 117 0.27 -3.46 -10.97
C ILE A 117 -0.18 -2.05 -11.32
N SER A 118 0.72 -1.18 -11.79
CA SER A 118 0.40 0.24 -12.03
C SER A 118 -0.71 0.46 -13.06
N ASP A 119 -0.87 -0.45 -13.99
CA ASP A 119 -1.88 -0.33 -15.05
C ASP A 119 -3.28 -0.76 -14.61
N ILE A 120 -3.41 -1.45 -13.46
CA ILE A 120 -4.70 -1.93 -12.97
C ILE A 120 -5.19 -1.21 -11.71
N VAL A 121 -4.33 -0.39 -11.08
CA VAL A 121 -4.72 0.34 -9.87
C VAL A 121 -5.36 1.68 -10.24
N THR A 122 -6.05 2.28 -9.28
CA THR A 122 -6.70 3.59 -9.46
C THR A 122 -5.67 4.72 -9.59
N GLY A 123 -4.60 4.65 -8.84
CA GLY A 123 -3.53 5.63 -8.89
C GLY A 123 -2.33 5.21 -8.06
N GLY A 124 -1.28 6.05 -8.05
CA GLY A 124 -0.07 5.71 -7.34
C GLY A 124 0.64 6.93 -6.77
N ILE A 125 1.43 6.72 -5.71
CA ILE A 125 2.33 7.71 -5.13
C ILE A 125 3.70 7.06 -4.93
N PHE A 126 4.74 7.79 -5.31
CA PHE A 126 6.12 7.29 -5.31
C PHE A 126 7.04 8.32 -4.66
N GLY A 127 7.95 7.86 -3.79
CA GLY A 127 9.07 8.68 -3.36
C GLY A 127 8.78 9.73 -2.31
N LEU A 128 7.66 9.67 -1.63
CA LEU A 128 7.31 10.63 -0.57
C LEU A 128 7.69 10.14 0.83
N GLY A 129 8.52 9.09 0.92
CA GLY A 129 8.89 8.51 2.19
C GLY A 129 7.66 8.01 2.96
N SER A 130 7.74 7.99 4.29
CA SER A 130 6.64 7.53 5.13
C SER A 130 5.40 8.43 5.03
N ASP A 131 5.57 9.70 4.66
CA ASP A 131 4.44 10.63 4.47
C ASP A 131 3.51 10.18 3.35
N GLY A 132 4.02 9.43 2.38
CA GLY A 132 3.22 8.86 1.31
C GLY A 132 2.10 7.98 1.84
N SER A 133 2.40 7.07 2.77
CA SER A 133 1.40 6.17 3.36
C SER A 133 0.30 6.95 4.09
N VAL A 134 0.65 8.04 4.78
CA VAL A 134 -0.33 8.88 5.47
C VAL A 134 -1.17 9.65 4.47
N SER A 135 -0.56 10.20 3.40
CA SER A 135 -1.27 10.97 2.37
C SER A 135 -2.31 10.15 1.63
N TYR A 136 -2.10 8.84 1.49
CA TYR A 136 -3.02 7.94 0.81
C TYR A 136 -4.40 7.92 1.41
N THR A 137 -4.50 8.01 2.72
CA THR A 137 -5.78 7.99 3.38
C THR A 137 -6.63 9.18 2.96
N HIS A 138 -6.01 10.33 2.67
CA HIS A 138 -6.70 11.48 2.13
C HIS A 138 -7.17 11.26 0.70
N LEU A 139 -6.34 10.64 -0.14
CA LEU A 139 -6.66 10.46 -1.55
C LEU A 139 -7.70 9.36 -1.77
N THR A 140 -7.61 8.29 -1.00
CA THR A 140 -8.54 7.17 -1.15
C THR A 140 -9.96 7.57 -0.77
N LEU A 141 -10.11 8.35 0.28
CA LEU A 141 -11.43 8.76 0.76
C LEU A 141 -12.19 9.61 -0.27
N PRO A 142 -11.64 10.72 -0.81
CA PRO A 142 -12.34 11.49 -1.82
C PRO A 142 -12.69 10.68 -3.06
N THR A 143 -11.78 9.83 -3.53
CA THR A 143 -12.00 8.98 -4.69
C THR A 143 -13.17 8.04 -4.47
N THR A 144 -13.23 7.42 -3.30
CA THR A 144 -14.30 6.50 -2.95
C THR A 144 -15.66 7.21 -2.88
N LEU A 145 -15.68 8.42 -2.36
CA LEU A 145 -16.92 9.19 -2.19
C LEU A 145 -17.41 9.82 -3.48
N GLN A 146 -16.54 10.09 -4.43
CA GLN A 146 -16.87 10.80 -5.66
C GLN A 146 -17.21 9.88 -6.82
N VAL A 147 -16.92 8.62 -6.66
CA VAL A 147 -17.21 7.60 -7.65
C VAL A 147 -18.51 6.90 -7.30
#